data_096d90bd4acc6c926ed7a1bf1f0a5158
#
_entry.id   096d90bd4acc6c926ed7a1bf1f0a5158
#
_cell.length_a   1.000
_cell.length_b   1.000
_cell.length_c   1.000
_cell.angle_alpha   90.00
_cell.angle_beta   90.00
_cell.angle_gamma   90.00
#
_symmetry.space_group_name_H-M   'P 1'
#
loop_
_entity.id
_entity.type
_entity.pdbx_description
1 polymer ?
#
loop_
_entity_poly.entity_id
_entity_poly.type
_entity_poly.pdbx_seq_one_letter_code
_entity_poly.pdbx_strand_id
1 'polypeptide(L)'
;YPTLTVKRGRKEWRFFEKGNAHCPTCDKQLGNTTHVPFPERYVPLLTVGLCQNHGQFFKQVESSDLNAIRKAKKAAASLAFPPKDSLRVLGGPKSSDLLTRRIEHYSDLFTARQLLYLGTAKKLIDVVEPKHRFWLTLLVSTSLEFNSVLCGYKGSELRRPGAIRHVFSHHAYSFPYTSLENNPVFSRRTSGTLRRLFDDRIKDAGIWAGLPIERKPTPNGWRKAAVLGEFDGGSECSSLEQFADGNRRFILAQCDSSRLSFPDRSVDYVVTDPPYFDSVQYSDLSHFFRVWLQWFLPKDANWNFAPLSSAVAETEADKDKYRRVLAGIWSECNRVLRRPHGRLIFTFHHWRADAWIQLTLALKAAAFRLVNSYTVHSENPISVHINNLKALKHDSILILEPRGSHLSEKKFSPVHLINDQDSFNFCRDCAGLLGDCLDSERSESEIAATWHTALGK
;
A
#
# COMPACT_ATOMS: atom_id res chain seq x y z
N TYR A 1 -2.65 -24.87 5.02
CA TYR A 1 -3.56 -24.32 6.03
C TYR A 1 -2.94 -24.55 7.41
N PRO A 2 -2.92 -23.56 8.33
CA PRO A 2 -2.55 -23.81 9.70
C PRO A 2 -3.58 -24.74 10.33
N THR A 3 -3.14 -25.66 11.13
CA THR A 3 -3.99 -26.54 11.93
C THR A 3 -4.84 -25.66 12.86
N LEU A 4 -6.16 -25.65 12.70
CA LEU A 4 -7.05 -25.06 13.70
C LEU A 4 -7.09 -26.04 14.88
N THR A 5 -6.42 -25.69 15.95
CA THR A 5 -6.41 -26.46 17.20
C THR A 5 -7.30 -25.77 18.20
N VAL A 6 -8.33 -26.43 18.68
CA VAL A 6 -9.17 -25.95 19.78
C VAL A 6 -8.85 -26.78 21.02
N LYS A 7 -8.45 -26.09 22.10
CA LYS A 7 -8.20 -26.69 23.42
C LYS A 7 -9.36 -26.37 24.36
N ARG A 8 -9.95 -27.40 24.96
CA ARG A 8 -10.92 -27.26 26.06
C ARG A 8 -10.53 -28.19 27.21
N GLY A 9 -9.95 -27.62 28.23
CA GLY A 9 -9.33 -28.39 29.33
C GLY A 9 -8.14 -29.22 28.84
N ARG A 10 -8.13 -30.54 29.14
CA ARG A 10 -7.07 -31.45 28.68
C ARG A 10 -7.29 -32.01 27.27
N LYS A 11 -8.41 -31.69 26.61
CA LYS A 11 -8.72 -32.19 25.29
C LYS A 11 -8.31 -31.17 24.24
N GLU A 12 -7.60 -31.63 23.23
CA GLU A 12 -7.17 -30.88 22.06
C GLU A 12 -7.82 -31.52 20.81
N TRP A 13 -8.46 -30.70 19.97
CA TRP A 13 -9.02 -31.14 18.69
C TRP A 13 -8.26 -30.44 17.56
N ARG A 14 -7.75 -31.23 16.62
CA ARG A 14 -7.15 -30.75 15.39
C ARG A 14 -8.15 -30.94 14.25
N PHE A 15 -8.63 -29.84 13.69
CA PHE A 15 -9.66 -29.87 12.65
C PHE A 15 -9.09 -29.97 11.24
N PHE A 16 -7.79 -29.72 11.05
CA PHE A 16 -7.14 -29.74 9.74
C PHE A 16 -5.77 -30.39 9.84
N GLU A 17 -5.56 -31.40 9.04
CA GLU A 17 -4.23 -31.99 8.83
C GLU A 17 -3.96 -31.99 7.33
N LYS A 18 -2.88 -31.29 6.90
CA LYS A 18 -2.36 -31.26 5.50
C LYS A 18 -3.42 -31.09 4.40
N GLY A 19 -4.34 -30.13 4.59
CA GLY A 19 -5.33 -29.79 3.54
C GLY A 19 -6.61 -30.62 3.56
N ASN A 20 -6.73 -31.62 4.41
CA ASN A 20 -7.96 -32.39 4.60
C ASN A 20 -8.69 -31.92 5.85
N ALA A 21 -9.91 -31.44 5.69
CA ALA A 21 -10.79 -31.08 6.80
C ALA A 21 -11.77 -32.21 7.06
N HIS A 22 -11.86 -32.64 8.30
CA HIS A 22 -12.79 -33.69 8.73
C HIS A 22 -13.78 -33.16 9.76
N CYS A 23 -15.02 -33.65 9.72
CA CYS A 23 -16.00 -33.33 10.73
C CYS A 23 -15.58 -33.96 12.08
N PRO A 24 -15.43 -33.18 13.17
CA PRO A 24 -14.97 -33.71 14.46
C PRO A 24 -15.98 -34.65 15.13
N THR A 25 -17.20 -34.72 14.63
CA THR A 25 -18.26 -35.56 15.19
C THR A 25 -18.41 -36.90 14.46
N CYS A 26 -18.30 -36.90 13.13
CA CYS A 26 -18.54 -38.08 12.31
C CYS A 26 -17.37 -38.45 11.41
N ASP A 27 -16.24 -37.77 11.52
CA ASP A 27 -15.01 -37.96 10.72
C ASP A 27 -15.18 -37.89 9.20
N LYS A 28 -16.33 -37.43 8.75
CA LYS A 28 -16.58 -37.24 7.31
C LYS A 28 -15.67 -36.15 6.76
N GLN A 29 -14.94 -36.46 5.70
CA GLN A 29 -14.14 -35.45 4.99
C GLN A 29 -15.04 -34.33 4.47
N LEU A 30 -14.68 -33.11 4.81
CA LEU A 30 -15.37 -31.93 4.31
C LEU A 30 -14.91 -31.64 2.87
N GLY A 31 -15.85 -31.54 1.97
CA GLY A 31 -15.58 -31.28 0.57
C GLY A 31 -15.03 -29.89 0.31
N ASN A 32 -14.41 -29.71 -0.85
CA ASN A 32 -13.96 -28.41 -1.30
C ASN A 32 -15.16 -27.45 -1.49
N THR A 33 -15.14 -26.31 -0.82
CA THR A 33 -16.21 -25.29 -0.86
C THR A 33 -16.02 -24.24 -1.96
N THR A 34 -15.05 -24.41 -2.86
CA THR A 34 -14.77 -23.42 -3.92
C THR A 34 -15.92 -23.24 -4.92
N HIS A 35 -16.86 -24.17 -4.99
CA HIS A 35 -18.08 -24.04 -5.80
C HIS A 35 -19.14 -23.10 -5.15
N VAL A 36 -19.01 -22.81 -3.85
CA VAL A 36 -19.89 -21.88 -3.13
C VAL A 36 -19.36 -20.46 -3.33
N PRO A 37 -20.20 -19.44 -3.61
CA PRO A 37 -19.78 -18.05 -3.66
C PRO A 37 -19.02 -17.64 -2.39
N PHE A 38 -17.92 -16.89 -2.56
CA PHE A 38 -17.01 -16.64 -1.45
C PHE A 38 -17.67 -16.07 -0.18
N PRO A 39 -18.59 -15.08 -0.26
CA PRO A 39 -19.27 -14.56 0.93
C PRO A 39 -20.16 -15.59 1.62
N GLU A 40 -20.69 -16.56 0.87
CA GLU A 40 -21.57 -17.62 1.38
C GLU A 40 -20.80 -18.77 2.06
N ARG A 41 -19.48 -18.77 1.97
CA ARG A 41 -18.59 -19.69 2.73
C ARG A 41 -18.48 -19.32 4.20
N TYR A 42 -18.96 -18.15 4.60
CA TYR A 42 -18.97 -17.66 5.97
C TYR A 42 -20.39 -17.76 6.56
N VAL A 43 -20.47 -18.31 7.75
CA VAL A 43 -21.72 -18.46 8.49
C VAL A 43 -21.74 -17.48 9.65
N PRO A 44 -22.80 -16.68 9.83
CA PRO A 44 -22.94 -15.79 10.97
C PRO A 44 -22.98 -16.60 12.28
N LEU A 45 -22.05 -16.33 13.19
CA LEU A 45 -21.93 -17.03 14.48
C LEU A 45 -22.41 -16.17 15.65
N LEU A 46 -21.94 -14.91 15.66
CA LEU A 46 -22.14 -14.01 16.78
C LEU A 46 -22.45 -12.60 16.27
N THR A 47 -23.27 -11.89 17.01
CA THR A 47 -23.41 -10.44 16.91
C THR A 47 -22.60 -9.79 18.04
N VAL A 48 -21.72 -8.86 17.67
CA VAL A 48 -20.98 -8.03 18.62
C VAL A 48 -21.67 -6.69 18.73
N GLY A 49 -22.07 -6.31 19.92
CA GLY A 49 -22.75 -5.05 20.17
C GLY A 49 -22.10 -4.23 21.28
N LEU A 50 -22.56 -3.00 21.43
CA LEU A 50 -22.17 -2.10 22.50
C LEU A 50 -23.41 -1.62 23.23
N CYS A 51 -23.53 -1.98 24.50
CA CYS A 51 -24.52 -1.44 25.41
C CYS A 51 -23.97 -0.19 26.11
N GLN A 52 -24.78 0.86 26.23
CA GLN A 52 -24.36 2.08 26.91
C GLN A 52 -24.03 1.84 28.40
N ASN A 53 -24.77 0.96 29.04
CA ASN A 53 -24.63 0.67 30.47
C ASN A 53 -23.64 -0.45 30.79
N HIS A 54 -23.54 -1.49 29.93
CA HIS A 54 -22.76 -2.69 30.21
C HIS A 54 -21.52 -2.85 29.31
N GLY A 55 -21.28 -1.91 28.39
CA GLY A 55 -20.14 -1.98 27.46
C GLY A 55 -20.36 -3.00 26.32
N GLN A 56 -19.28 -3.63 25.89
CA GLN A 56 -19.33 -4.58 24.78
C GLN A 56 -19.98 -5.90 25.20
N PHE A 57 -20.83 -6.43 24.35
CA PHE A 57 -21.45 -7.73 24.54
C PHE A 57 -21.36 -8.60 23.29
N PHE A 58 -21.49 -9.90 23.50
CA PHE A 58 -21.61 -10.91 22.44
C PHE A 58 -22.96 -11.61 22.56
N LYS A 59 -23.63 -11.72 21.43
CA LYS A 59 -24.93 -12.38 21.33
C LYS A 59 -24.82 -13.45 20.24
N GLN A 60 -25.38 -14.63 20.50
CA GLN A 60 -25.55 -15.65 19.48
C GLN A 60 -26.50 -15.13 18.39
N VAL A 61 -26.28 -15.53 17.14
CA VAL A 61 -27.14 -15.16 16.02
C VAL A 61 -28.51 -15.82 16.18
N GLU A 62 -29.56 -15.02 16.07
CA GLU A 62 -30.95 -15.42 16.18
C GLU A 62 -31.69 -15.34 14.83
N SER A 63 -32.91 -15.83 14.79
CA SER A 63 -33.77 -15.77 13.60
C SER A 63 -34.04 -14.34 13.11
N SER A 64 -34.09 -13.36 14.03
CA SER A 64 -34.20 -11.93 13.73
C SER A 64 -33.00 -11.40 12.94
N ASP A 65 -31.80 -11.83 13.31
CA ASP A 65 -30.56 -11.45 12.64
C ASP A 65 -30.48 -12.05 11.23
N LEU A 66 -30.86 -13.33 11.09
CA LEU A 66 -30.94 -14.00 9.79
C LEU A 66 -32.00 -13.37 8.88
N ASN A 67 -33.13 -12.91 9.44
CA ASN A 67 -34.15 -12.17 8.71
C ASN A 67 -33.61 -10.82 8.20
N ALA A 68 -32.83 -10.11 9.02
CA ALA A 68 -32.20 -8.86 8.62
C ALA A 68 -31.20 -9.08 7.45
N ILE A 69 -30.45 -10.17 7.47
CA ILE A 69 -29.55 -10.55 6.36
C ILE A 69 -30.36 -10.80 5.07
N ARG A 70 -31.49 -11.55 5.17
CA ARG A 70 -32.34 -11.82 4.00
C ARG A 70 -32.96 -10.54 3.43
N LYS A 71 -33.43 -9.63 4.30
CA LYS A 71 -33.95 -8.31 3.88
C LYS A 71 -32.86 -7.48 3.17
N ALA A 72 -31.67 -7.46 3.72
CA ALA A 72 -30.54 -6.76 3.10
C ALA A 72 -30.16 -7.34 1.72
N LYS A 73 -30.19 -8.69 1.56
CA LYS A 73 -29.95 -9.34 0.27
C LYS A 73 -30.97 -8.90 -0.79
N LYS A 74 -32.26 -8.82 -0.43
CA LYS A 74 -33.31 -8.30 -1.33
C LYS A 74 -33.13 -6.83 -1.66
N ALA A 75 -32.80 -6.00 -0.67
CA ALA A 75 -32.58 -4.57 -0.87
C ALA A 75 -31.33 -4.31 -1.71
N ALA A 76 -30.25 -5.03 -1.51
CA ALA A 76 -29.03 -4.91 -2.33
C ALA A 76 -29.30 -5.27 -3.80
N ALA A 77 -30.12 -6.31 -4.05
CA ALA A 77 -30.47 -6.73 -5.40
C ALA A 77 -31.26 -5.68 -6.21
N SER A 78 -31.90 -4.71 -5.54
CA SER A 78 -32.63 -3.61 -6.19
C SER A 78 -31.75 -2.37 -6.48
N LEU A 79 -30.48 -2.38 -6.06
CA LEU A 79 -29.56 -1.28 -6.29
C LEU A 79 -28.78 -1.50 -7.60
N ALA A 80 -28.49 -0.39 -8.27
CA ALA A 80 -27.61 -0.41 -9.44
C ALA A 80 -26.14 -0.55 -8.98
N PHE A 81 -25.45 -1.54 -9.54
CA PHE A 81 -24.03 -1.74 -9.38
C PHE A 81 -23.31 -1.62 -10.72
N PRO A 82 -21.98 -1.41 -10.74
CA PRO A 82 -21.23 -1.44 -11.98
C PRO A 82 -21.31 -2.82 -12.63
N PRO A 83 -21.16 -2.90 -13.96
CA PRO A 83 -21.09 -4.19 -14.66
C PRO A 83 -20.04 -5.09 -14.01
N LYS A 84 -20.31 -6.39 -13.91
CA LYS A 84 -19.37 -7.34 -13.28
C LYS A 84 -17.96 -7.27 -13.91
N ASP A 85 -17.87 -7.14 -15.21
CA ASP A 85 -16.60 -7.07 -15.92
C ASP A 85 -15.73 -5.89 -15.48
N SER A 86 -16.33 -4.76 -15.06
CA SER A 86 -15.59 -3.61 -14.53
C SER A 86 -15.05 -3.84 -13.12
N LEU A 87 -15.55 -4.86 -12.42
CA LEU A 87 -15.10 -5.28 -11.09
C LEU A 87 -14.20 -6.53 -11.14
N ARG A 88 -13.76 -6.94 -12.33
CA ARG A 88 -12.97 -8.16 -12.51
C ARG A 88 -11.62 -8.06 -11.80
N VAL A 89 -11.26 -9.14 -11.11
CA VAL A 89 -9.94 -9.31 -10.52
C VAL A 89 -8.95 -9.57 -11.65
N LEU A 90 -7.96 -8.71 -11.78
CA LEU A 90 -6.83 -8.93 -12.69
C LEU A 90 -5.82 -9.81 -12.00
N GLY A 91 -5.25 -10.77 -12.74
CA GLY A 91 -4.18 -11.62 -12.23
C GLY A 91 -2.93 -10.77 -11.94
N GLY A 92 -2.46 -10.88 -10.72
CA GLY A 92 -1.25 -10.21 -10.24
C GLY A 92 -0.69 -10.98 -9.06
N PRO A 93 0.47 -10.56 -8.57
CA PRO A 93 1.20 -11.26 -7.53
C PRO A 93 0.43 -11.53 -6.24
N LYS A 94 -0.42 -10.60 -5.82
CA LYS A 94 -1.25 -10.75 -4.63
C LYS A 94 -2.69 -11.12 -4.94
N SER A 95 -3.21 -10.66 -6.09
CA SER A 95 -4.60 -10.96 -6.51
C SER A 95 -4.76 -12.36 -7.09
N SER A 96 -3.69 -13.04 -7.51
CA SER A 96 -3.72 -14.47 -7.89
C SER A 96 -4.25 -15.35 -6.75
N ASP A 97 -4.04 -14.98 -5.49
CA ASP A 97 -4.63 -15.64 -4.33
C ASP A 97 -6.16 -15.58 -4.30
N LEU A 98 -6.76 -14.51 -4.81
CA LEU A 98 -8.21 -14.40 -5.00
C LEU A 98 -8.69 -15.39 -6.07
N LEU A 99 -8.03 -15.37 -7.23
CA LEU A 99 -8.37 -16.23 -8.38
C LEU A 99 -8.25 -17.72 -8.05
N THR A 100 -7.22 -18.12 -7.30
CA THR A 100 -7.03 -19.49 -6.81
C THR A 100 -8.23 -19.94 -5.95
N ARG A 101 -8.88 -19.00 -5.27
CA ARG A 101 -10.09 -19.26 -4.47
C ARG A 101 -11.37 -19.06 -5.24
N ARG A 102 -11.32 -18.91 -6.56
CA ARG A 102 -12.44 -18.61 -7.45
C ARG A 102 -13.22 -17.35 -7.05
N ILE A 103 -12.46 -16.33 -6.67
CA ILE A 103 -12.97 -14.97 -6.47
C ILE A 103 -12.58 -14.21 -7.73
N GLU A 104 -13.51 -14.05 -8.65
CA GLU A 104 -13.24 -13.50 -9.98
C GLU A 104 -13.56 -12.01 -10.07
N HIS A 105 -14.38 -11.51 -9.16
CA HIS A 105 -14.79 -10.11 -9.11
C HIS A 105 -14.62 -9.55 -7.70
N TYR A 106 -14.23 -8.29 -7.61
CA TYR A 106 -14.06 -7.62 -6.32
C TYR A 106 -15.39 -7.49 -5.55
N SER A 107 -16.54 -7.54 -6.23
CA SER A 107 -17.86 -7.64 -5.57
C SER A 107 -18.01 -8.91 -4.74
N ASP A 108 -17.32 -9.98 -5.10
CA ASP A 108 -17.39 -11.27 -4.39
C ASP A 108 -16.72 -11.23 -3.01
N LEU A 109 -16.03 -10.13 -2.69
CA LEU A 109 -15.42 -9.89 -1.39
C LEU A 109 -16.37 -9.26 -0.37
N PHE A 110 -17.64 -9.06 -0.72
CA PHE A 110 -18.61 -8.34 0.10
C PHE A 110 -19.87 -9.17 0.36
N THR A 111 -20.37 -9.13 1.59
CA THR A 111 -21.67 -9.66 1.92
C THR A 111 -22.78 -8.79 1.31
N ALA A 112 -24.01 -9.32 1.26
CA ALA A 112 -25.16 -8.55 0.78
C ALA A 112 -25.40 -7.26 1.59
N ARG A 113 -25.09 -7.25 2.90
CA ARG A 113 -25.21 -6.04 3.74
C ARG A 113 -24.14 -5.01 3.40
N GLN A 114 -22.92 -5.46 3.13
CA GLN A 114 -21.83 -4.59 2.70
C GLN A 114 -22.09 -4.01 1.31
N LEU A 115 -22.62 -4.80 0.38
CA LEU A 115 -23.07 -4.30 -0.93
C LEU A 115 -24.23 -3.31 -0.79
N LEU A 116 -25.22 -3.61 0.08
CA LEU A 116 -26.31 -2.66 0.37
C LEU A 116 -25.77 -1.31 0.86
N TYR A 117 -24.77 -1.34 1.73
CA TYR A 117 -24.08 -0.13 2.18
C TYR A 117 -23.46 0.63 1.02
N LEU A 118 -22.66 -0.03 0.16
CA LEU A 118 -21.97 0.62 -0.95
C LEU A 118 -22.95 1.21 -1.98
N GLY A 119 -23.98 0.45 -2.36
CA GLY A 119 -24.99 0.94 -3.30
C GLY A 119 -25.81 2.09 -2.73
N THR A 120 -26.12 2.07 -1.42
CA THR A 120 -26.79 3.18 -0.74
C THR A 120 -25.90 4.41 -0.67
N ALA A 121 -24.60 4.24 -0.34
CA ALA A 121 -23.65 5.32 -0.32
C ALA A 121 -23.53 6.00 -1.71
N LYS A 122 -23.44 5.20 -2.78
CA LYS A 122 -23.44 5.73 -4.15
C LYS A 122 -24.67 6.58 -4.43
N LYS A 123 -25.87 6.03 -4.17
CA LYS A 123 -27.14 6.74 -4.38
C LYS A 123 -27.20 8.06 -3.62
N LEU A 124 -26.70 8.10 -2.38
CA LEU A 124 -26.67 9.32 -1.58
C LEU A 124 -25.65 10.32 -2.07
N ILE A 125 -24.46 9.88 -2.49
CA ILE A 125 -23.40 10.75 -3.02
C ILE A 125 -23.85 11.42 -4.32
N ASP A 126 -24.60 10.70 -5.16
CA ASP A 126 -25.07 11.24 -6.45
C ASP A 126 -26.00 12.46 -6.33
N VAL A 127 -26.70 12.58 -5.20
CA VAL A 127 -27.61 13.70 -4.94
C VAL A 127 -27.00 14.82 -4.10
N VAL A 128 -25.76 14.64 -3.60
CA VAL A 128 -25.03 15.67 -2.87
C VAL A 128 -24.47 16.70 -3.85
N GLU A 129 -24.27 17.91 -3.36
CA GLU A 129 -23.62 19.00 -4.11
C GLU A 129 -22.26 18.57 -4.68
N PRO A 130 -21.95 18.84 -5.96
CA PRO A 130 -20.74 18.33 -6.64
C PRO A 130 -19.44 18.56 -5.88
N LYS A 131 -19.28 19.74 -5.24
CA LYS A 131 -18.07 20.09 -4.47
C LYS A 131 -17.77 19.15 -3.28
N HIS A 132 -18.77 18.43 -2.78
CA HIS A 132 -18.61 17.50 -1.65
C HIS A 132 -18.50 16.04 -2.10
N ARG A 133 -18.89 15.71 -3.33
CA ARG A 133 -18.92 14.33 -3.83
C ARG A 133 -17.56 13.65 -3.78
N PHE A 134 -16.52 14.38 -4.16
CA PHE A 134 -15.15 13.87 -4.16
C PHE A 134 -14.71 13.40 -2.75
N TRP A 135 -14.89 14.25 -1.76
CA TRP A 135 -14.51 13.93 -0.38
C TRP A 135 -15.30 12.77 0.22
N LEU A 136 -16.60 12.71 -0.06
CA LEU A 136 -17.44 11.61 0.37
C LEU A 136 -17.09 10.30 -0.34
N THR A 137 -16.71 10.37 -1.60
CA THR A 137 -16.22 9.22 -2.36
C THR A 137 -14.92 8.67 -1.77
N LEU A 138 -13.96 9.53 -1.45
CA LEU A 138 -12.72 9.11 -0.77
C LEU A 138 -12.99 8.51 0.60
N LEU A 139 -13.95 9.06 1.34
CA LEU A 139 -14.39 8.52 2.63
C LEU A 139 -14.94 7.10 2.50
N VAL A 140 -15.83 6.86 1.52
CA VAL A 140 -16.38 5.52 1.25
C VAL A 140 -15.28 4.58 0.75
N SER A 141 -14.41 5.03 -0.14
CA SER A 141 -13.26 4.25 -0.63
C SER A 141 -12.36 3.79 0.52
N THR A 142 -12.01 4.69 1.44
CA THR A 142 -11.22 4.32 2.63
C THR A 142 -11.95 3.31 3.50
N SER A 143 -13.29 3.36 3.58
CA SER A 143 -14.07 2.41 4.37
C SER A 143 -14.04 0.98 3.82
N LEU A 144 -13.75 0.78 2.52
CA LEU A 144 -13.68 -0.55 1.88
C LEU A 144 -12.64 -1.45 2.54
N GLU A 145 -11.52 -0.87 2.98
CA GLU A 145 -10.47 -1.61 3.67
C GLU A 145 -10.93 -2.26 4.98
N PHE A 146 -11.97 -1.69 5.60
CA PHE A 146 -12.52 -2.13 6.88
C PHE A 146 -13.88 -2.84 6.76
N ASN A 147 -14.44 -2.93 5.58
CA ASN A 147 -15.81 -3.37 5.34
C ASN A 147 -15.92 -4.40 4.22
N SER A 148 -15.11 -5.45 4.28
CA SER A 148 -15.20 -6.61 3.38
C SER A 148 -15.18 -7.91 4.18
N VAL A 149 -15.49 -9.03 3.54
CA VAL A 149 -15.40 -10.38 4.15
C VAL A 149 -13.95 -10.72 4.56
N LEU A 150 -12.97 -10.04 3.98
CA LEU A 150 -11.55 -10.23 4.32
C LEU A 150 -11.13 -9.53 5.62
N CYS A 151 -12.00 -8.76 6.23
CA CYS A 151 -11.73 -8.16 7.54
C CYS A 151 -11.79 -9.21 8.65
N GLY A 152 -10.77 -9.26 9.48
CA GLY A 152 -10.66 -10.23 10.57
C GLY A 152 -11.01 -9.65 11.93
N TYR A 153 -11.49 -10.50 12.83
CA TYR A 153 -11.71 -10.16 14.22
C TYR A 153 -10.46 -10.44 15.06
N LYS A 154 -9.97 -9.42 15.79
CA LYS A 154 -8.88 -9.55 16.76
C LYS A 154 -9.45 -9.79 18.15
N GLY A 155 -9.67 -11.05 18.49
CA GLY A 155 -10.29 -11.43 19.78
C GLY A 155 -9.34 -11.72 20.92
N SER A 156 -8.07 -12.03 20.63
CA SER A 156 -7.12 -12.56 21.62
C SER A 156 -6.30 -11.50 22.35
N GLU A 157 -6.34 -10.25 21.93
CA GLU A 157 -5.53 -9.20 22.55
C GLU A 157 -6.31 -8.48 23.65
N LEU A 158 -5.87 -8.64 24.88
CA LEU A 158 -6.42 -7.95 26.05
C LEU A 158 -6.42 -6.42 25.92
N ARG A 159 -5.50 -5.86 25.13
CA ARG A 159 -5.36 -4.42 24.94
C ARG A 159 -6.40 -3.79 24.03
N ARG A 160 -6.94 -4.52 23.05
CA ARG A 160 -7.93 -4.03 22.07
C ARG A 160 -8.89 -5.14 21.63
N PRO A 161 -9.70 -5.68 22.53
CA PRO A 161 -10.70 -6.70 22.15
C PRO A 161 -11.68 -6.10 21.16
N GLY A 162 -12.02 -6.86 20.12
CA GLY A 162 -12.93 -6.42 19.07
C GLY A 162 -12.31 -5.47 18.03
N ALA A 163 -10.99 -5.31 18.01
CA ALA A 163 -10.35 -4.56 16.94
C ALA A 163 -10.49 -5.27 15.60
N ILE A 164 -10.70 -4.48 14.56
CA ILE A 164 -10.77 -4.98 13.18
C ILE A 164 -9.35 -5.11 12.64
N ARG A 165 -9.05 -6.28 12.04
CA ARG A 165 -7.92 -6.43 11.15
C ARG A 165 -8.41 -6.07 9.75
N HIS A 166 -7.90 -5.00 9.16
CA HIS A 166 -8.28 -4.56 7.82
C HIS A 166 -7.71 -5.49 6.73
N VAL A 167 -8.24 -5.36 5.51
CA VAL A 167 -7.94 -6.24 4.37
C VAL A 167 -6.44 -6.36 4.11
N PHE A 168 -5.74 -5.24 4.06
CA PHE A 168 -4.32 -5.15 3.67
C PHE A 168 -3.36 -5.04 4.85
N SER A 169 -3.72 -5.61 6.01
CA SER A 169 -2.87 -5.53 7.21
C SER A 169 -1.47 -6.15 7.05
N HIS A 170 -1.22 -6.90 5.99
CA HIS A 170 0.07 -7.51 5.67
C HIS A 170 0.52 -7.23 4.23
N HIS A 171 0.09 -6.13 3.63
CA HIS A 171 0.34 -5.79 2.22
C HIS A 171 -0.03 -6.92 1.25
N ALA A 172 -1.06 -7.68 1.61
CA ALA A 172 -1.62 -8.79 0.85
C ALA A 172 -3.09 -8.99 1.22
N TYR A 173 -3.84 -9.70 0.39
CA TYR A 173 -5.21 -10.10 0.73
C TYR A 173 -5.17 -11.11 1.88
N SER A 174 -5.80 -10.76 3.01
CA SER A 174 -5.91 -11.63 4.17
C SER A 174 -7.21 -12.43 4.11
N PHE A 175 -7.14 -13.73 4.43
CA PHE A 175 -8.31 -14.61 4.44
C PHE A 175 -8.55 -15.09 5.88
N PRO A 176 -9.30 -14.33 6.68
CA PRO A 176 -9.50 -14.66 8.08
C PRO A 176 -10.44 -15.84 8.23
N TYR A 177 -10.16 -16.74 9.17
CA TYR A 177 -11.11 -17.78 9.59
C TYR A 177 -12.32 -17.18 10.30
N THR A 178 -12.10 -16.12 11.09
CA THR A 178 -13.13 -15.36 11.77
C THR A 178 -13.25 -14.01 11.09
N SER A 179 -14.10 -13.94 10.09
CA SER A 179 -14.44 -12.68 9.43
C SER A 179 -15.27 -11.81 10.35
N LEU A 180 -15.03 -10.50 10.31
CA LEU A 180 -15.84 -9.51 11.02
C LEU A 180 -16.54 -8.61 10.01
N GLU A 181 -17.86 -8.68 9.96
CA GLU A 181 -18.65 -7.71 9.24
C GLU A 181 -18.86 -6.46 10.11
N ASN A 182 -18.15 -5.41 9.78
CA ASN A 182 -18.22 -4.15 10.50
C ASN A 182 -19.53 -3.42 10.21
N ASN A 183 -20.00 -2.62 11.16
CA ASN A 183 -21.10 -1.68 10.91
C ASN A 183 -20.47 -0.34 10.41
N PRO A 184 -20.61 0.00 9.12
CA PRO A 184 -19.94 1.18 8.57
C PRO A 184 -20.55 2.52 9.03
N VAL A 185 -21.76 2.50 9.60
CA VAL A 185 -22.53 3.72 9.87
C VAL A 185 -22.46 4.13 11.34
N PHE A 186 -22.42 3.20 12.29
CA PHE A 186 -22.96 3.47 13.62
C PHE A 186 -21.98 3.82 14.74
N SER A 187 -20.68 3.58 14.68
CA SER A 187 -19.85 3.74 15.88
C SER A 187 -18.60 4.58 15.67
N ARG A 188 -18.38 5.55 16.56
CA ARG A 188 -17.09 6.28 16.68
C ARG A 188 -15.94 5.41 17.22
N ARG A 189 -16.23 4.27 17.84
CA ARG A 189 -15.22 3.44 18.51
C ARG A 189 -14.60 2.38 17.60
N THR A 190 -15.30 1.98 16.55
CA THR A 190 -14.81 0.96 15.62
C THR A 190 -14.09 1.60 14.45
N SER A 191 -12.94 1.07 14.10
CA SER A 191 -12.17 1.52 12.92
C SER A 191 -12.97 1.31 11.64
N GLY A 192 -12.82 2.20 10.67
CA GLY A 192 -13.46 2.07 9.36
C GLY A 192 -14.94 2.44 9.30
N THR A 193 -15.54 2.93 10.37
CA THR A 193 -16.87 3.52 10.31
C THR A 193 -16.82 4.90 9.64
N LEU A 194 -17.83 5.26 8.87
CA LEU A 194 -17.87 6.55 8.16
C LEU A 194 -17.70 7.73 9.11
N ARG A 195 -18.36 7.68 10.27
CA ARG A 195 -18.26 8.75 11.26
C ARG A 195 -16.85 8.93 11.77
N ARG A 196 -16.18 7.84 12.09
CA ARG A 196 -14.79 7.89 12.57
C ARG A 196 -13.84 8.32 11.45
N LEU A 197 -14.00 7.78 10.26
CA LEU A 197 -13.19 8.19 9.12
C LEU A 197 -13.37 9.68 8.78
N PHE A 198 -14.61 10.19 8.89
CA PHE A 198 -14.88 11.61 8.69
C PHE A 198 -14.14 12.47 9.72
N ASP A 199 -14.28 12.12 11.01
CA ASP A 199 -13.62 12.86 12.08
C ASP A 199 -12.08 12.76 11.96
N ASP A 200 -11.52 11.53 11.84
CA ASP A 200 -10.07 11.26 11.87
C ASP A 200 -9.34 11.62 10.55
N ARG A 201 -10.04 11.70 9.41
CA ARG A 201 -9.41 11.95 8.11
C ARG A 201 -9.78 13.28 7.49
N ILE A 202 -11.06 13.64 7.44
CA ILE A 202 -11.48 14.88 6.78
C ILE A 202 -11.35 16.07 7.72
N LYS A 203 -11.93 15.98 8.94
CA LYS A 203 -11.84 17.10 9.90
C LYS A 203 -10.43 17.35 10.39
N ASP A 204 -9.74 16.28 10.81
CA ASP A 204 -8.37 16.41 11.32
C ASP A 204 -7.40 16.85 10.24
N ALA A 205 -7.59 16.42 8.97
CA ALA A 205 -6.81 16.92 7.84
C ALA A 205 -7.02 18.44 7.63
N GLY A 206 -8.26 18.92 7.73
CA GLY A 206 -8.55 20.36 7.63
C GLY A 206 -7.89 21.17 8.77
N ILE A 207 -7.91 20.65 10.00
CA ILE A 207 -7.22 21.25 11.15
C ILE A 207 -5.71 21.25 10.92
N TRP A 208 -5.16 20.11 10.48
CA TRP A 208 -3.73 19.97 10.22
C TRP A 208 -3.25 20.89 9.07
N ALA A 209 -4.04 21.05 8.02
CA ALA A 209 -3.73 21.97 6.93
C ALA A 209 -3.63 23.44 7.40
N GLY A 210 -4.43 23.83 8.40
CA GLY A 210 -4.35 25.16 9.00
C GLY A 210 -3.19 25.34 10.00
N LEU A 211 -2.82 24.26 10.71
CA LEU A 211 -1.72 24.25 11.68
C LEU A 211 -1.05 22.87 11.67
N PRO A 212 -0.04 22.65 10.82
CA PRO A 212 0.69 21.40 10.77
C PRO A 212 1.32 21.01 12.10
N ILE A 213 1.24 19.74 12.45
CA ILE A 213 1.80 19.18 13.68
C ILE A 213 2.76 18.08 13.31
N GLU A 214 4.00 18.18 13.78
CA GLU A 214 5.04 17.18 13.59
C GLU A 214 5.41 16.49 14.90
N ARG A 215 6.05 15.34 14.78
CA ARG A 215 6.66 14.66 15.91
C ARG A 215 8.12 15.07 16.03
N LYS A 216 8.48 15.71 17.12
CA LYS A 216 9.87 16.07 17.45
C LYS A 216 10.44 15.07 18.45
N PRO A 217 11.68 14.59 18.26
CA PRO A 217 12.34 13.73 19.23
C PRO A 217 12.60 14.51 20.53
N THR A 218 12.48 13.82 21.66
CA THR A 218 12.82 14.34 22.99
C THR A 218 13.62 13.27 23.74
N PRO A 219 14.35 13.61 24.81
CA PRO A 219 15.08 12.62 25.61
C PRO A 219 14.19 11.47 26.12
N ASN A 220 12.92 11.71 26.33
CA ASN A 220 11.95 10.75 26.85
C ASN A 220 11.02 10.14 25.76
N GLY A 221 11.37 10.26 24.47
CA GLY A 221 10.58 9.76 23.37
C GLY A 221 10.15 10.88 22.40
N TRP A 222 8.94 10.83 21.87
CA TRP A 222 8.43 11.74 20.85
C TRP A 222 7.34 12.65 21.39
N ARG A 223 7.41 13.95 21.08
CA ARG A 223 6.38 14.93 21.39
C ARG A 223 5.78 15.51 20.10
N LYS A 224 4.46 15.65 20.06
CA LYS A 224 3.79 16.44 19.02
C LYS A 224 4.07 17.92 19.25
N ALA A 225 4.49 18.63 18.21
CA ALA A 225 4.76 20.07 18.21
C ALA A 225 4.15 20.70 16.97
N ALA A 226 3.51 21.87 17.13
CA ALA A 226 3.05 22.66 16.00
C ALA A 226 4.25 23.20 15.22
N VAL A 227 4.15 23.19 13.89
CA VAL A 227 5.09 23.83 12.99
C VAL A 227 4.61 25.27 12.81
N LEU A 228 5.32 26.19 13.42
CA LEU A 228 4.98 27.63 13.38
C LEU A 228 5.84 28.33 12.34
N GLY A 229 5.25 29.30 11.64
CA GLY A 229 5.97 30.16 10.68
C GLY A 229 6.16 29.52 9.30
N GLU A 230 5.72 28.31 9.08
CA GLU A 230 5.64 27.72 7.75
C GLU A 230 4.27 27.98 7.13
N PHE A 231 4.27 28.41 5.89
CA PHE A 231 3.08 28.58 5.08
C PHE A 231 3.18 27.64 3.88
N ASP A 232 2.41 26.58 3.90
CA ASP A 232 2.33 25.57 2.83
C ASP A 232 1.19 25.90 1.87
N GLY A 233 1.12 27.14 1.43
CA GLY A 233 0.12 27.60 0.47
C GLY A 233 0.72 27.73 -0.93
N GLY A 234 0.11 27.07 -1.92
CA GLY A 234 0.42 27.21 -3.33
C GLY A 234 -0.84 27.34 -4.17
N SER A 235 -0.70 27.88 -5.38
CA SER A 235 -1.78 27.93 -6.36
C SER A 235 -1.60 26.85 -7.41
N GLU A 236 -2.63 26.03 -7.63
CA GLU A 236 -2.64 25.04 -8.69
C GLU A 236 -2.70 25.73 -10.06
N CYS A 237 -1.88 25.26 -10.98
CA CYS A 237 -1.84 25.72 -12.37
C CYS A 237 -2.26 24.59 -13.30
N SER A 238 -2.87 24.94 -14.42
CA SER A 238 -3.29 24.01 -15.45
C SER A 238 -2.28 23.85 -16.60
N SER A 239 -1.28 24.74 -16.69
CA SER A 239 -0.25 24.67 -17.73
C SER A 239 1.14 25.06 -17.20
N LEU A 240 2.18 24.65 -17.94
CA LEU A 240 3.58 24.99 -17.64
C LEU A 240 3.86 26.50 -17.79
N GLU A 241 3.15 27.18 -18.70
CA GLU A 241 3.27 28.64 -18.86
C GLU A 241 2.78 29.36 -17.60
N GLN A 242 1.60 29.00 -17.11
CA GLN A 242 1.10 29.54 -15.84
C GLN A 242 2.00 29.21 -14.65
N PHE A 243 2.65 28.04 -14.67
CA PHE A 243 3.59 27.66 -13.65
C PHE A 243 4.84 28.55 -13.64
N ALA A 244 5.34 28.95 -14.81
CA ALA A 244 6.56 29.76 -14.94
C ALA A 244 6.36 31.22 -14.45
N ASP A 245 5.15 31.75 -14.52
CA ASP A 245 4.83 33.16 -14.27
C ASP A 245 4.62 33.52 -12.78
N GLY A 246 4.83 32.63 -11.83
CA GLY A 246 4.46 32.94 -10.45
C GLY A 246 5.21 32.18 -9.37
N ASN A 247 5.17 32.74 -8.17
CA ASN A 247 5.73 32.14 -6.96
C ASN A 247 4.72 31.15 -6.32
N ARG A 248 5.23 30.06 -5.73
CA ARG A 248 4.45 29.05 -5.00
C ARG A 248 3.30 28.45 -5.82
N ARG A 249 3.62 27.97 -7.02
CA ARG A 249 2.68 27.29 -7.89
C ARG A 249 2.99 25.80 -7.96
N PHE A 250 1.97 24.99 -8.21
CA PHE A 250 2.13 23.56 -8.45
C PHE A 250 1.20 23.09 -9.57
N ILE A 251 1.60 21.99 -10.21
CA ILE A 251 0.82 21.29 -11.21
C ILE A 251 0.63 19.86 -10.75
N LEU A 252 -0.60 19.38 -10.75
CA LEU A 252 -0.92 17.96 -10.57
C LEU A 252 -1.09 17.32 -11.96
N ALA A 253 -0.22 16.35 -12.26
CA ALA A 253 -0.25 15.64 -13.53
C ALA A 253 -0.31 14.14 -13.30
N GLN A 254 -1.16 13.45 -14.05
CA GLN A 254 -1.16 12.00 -14.17
C GLN A 254 -0.50 11.62 -15.49
N CYS A 255 0.69 11.04 -15.41
CA CYS A 255 1.43 10.63 -16.60
C CYS A 255 2.26 9.37 -16.35
N ASP A 256 2.80 8.80 -17.41
CA ASP A 256 3.86 7.79 -17.33
C ASP A 256 5.18 8.49 -16.98
N SER A 257 5.82 8.09 -15.88
CA SER A 257 7.09 8.68 -15.43
C SER A 257 8.24 8.50 -16.42
N SER A 258 8.12 7.61 -17.40
CA SER A 258 9.07 7.48 -18.50
C SER A 258 8.82 8.48 -19.65
N ARG A 259 7.80 9.34 -19.54
CA ARG A 259 7.41 10.34 -20.55
C ARG A 259 6.82 11.58 -19.88
N LEU A 260 7.69 12.43 -19.36
CA LEU A 260 7.28 13.66 -18.68
C LEU A 260 7.00 14.79 -19.69
N SER A 261 5.95 15.56 -19.44
CA SER A 261 5.58 16.72 -20.30
C SER A 261 6.51 17.93 -20.15
N PHE A 262 7.60 17.81 -19.39
CA PHE A 262 8.54 18.91 -19.15
C PHE A 262 9.56 19.04 -20.29
N PRO A 263 9.96 20.28 -20.67
CA PRO A 263 11.06 20.53 -21.60
C PRO A 263 12.39 19.95 -21.08
N ASP A 264 13.34 19.76 -22.00
CA ASP A 264 14.71 19.39 -21.64
C ASP A 264 15.31 20.43 -20.70
N ARG A 265 16.05 19.98 -19.70
CA ARG A 265 16.84 20.84 -18.79
C ARG A 265 16.02 21.96 -18.13
N SER A 266 14.77 21.67 -17.79
CA SER A 266 13.83 22.63 -17.19
C SER A 266 13.62 22.48 -15.69
N VAL A 267 14.04 21.34 -15.10
CA VAL A 267 13.76 20.95 -13.72
C VAL A 267 15.03 20.99 -12.89
N ASP A 268 15.00 21.60 -11.71
CA ASP A 268 16.15 21.66 -10.81
C ASP A 268 16.29 20.39 -9.99
N TYR A 269 15.18 19.83 -9.49
CA TYR A 269 15.18 18.64 -8.64
C TYR A 269 14.08 17.67 -9.08
N VAL A 270 14.45 16.41 -9.16
CA VAL A 270 13.50 15.28 -9.18
C VAL A 270 13.60 14.58 -7.84
N VAL A 271 12.49 14.56 -7.07
CA VAL A 271 12.42 13.91 -5.77
C VAL A 271 11.36 12.82 -5.84
N THR A 272 11.73 11.59 -5.52
CA THR A 272 10.83 10.45 -5.66
C THR A 272 11.11 9.34 -4.65
N ASP A 273 10.17 8.43 -4.50
CA ASP A 273 10.27 7.19 -3.74
C ASP A 273 9.90 6.04 -4.67
N PRO A 274 10.87 5.46 -5.40
CA PRO A 274 10.58 4.42 -6.39
C PRO A 274 10.22 3.10 -5.71
N PRO A 275 9.58 2.14 -6.42
CA PRO A 275 9.34 0.82 -5.85
C PRO A 275 10.67 0.12 -5.54
N TYR A 276 10.79 -0.45 -4.33
CA TYR A 276 12.00 -1.15 -3.89
C TYR A 276 11.96 -2.60 -4.35
N PHE A 277 12.26 -2.82 -5.60
CA PHE A 277 12.39 -4.12 -6.25
C PHE A 277 11.14 -5.00 -6.09
N ASP A 278 11.08 -5.93 -5.13
CA ASP A 278 9.99 -6.88 -4.89
C ASP A 278 9.17 -6.57 -3.63
N SER A 279 9.28 -5.34 -3.09
CA SER A 279 8.75 -5.01 -1.75
C SER A 279 7.22 -5.01 -1.68
N VAL A 280 6.52 -4.06 -2.28
CA VAL A 280 5.06 -3.95 -2.21
C VAL A 280 4.44 -3.87 -3.60
N GLN A 281 3.46 -4.69 -3.85
CA GLN A 281 2.75 -4.77 -5.12
C GLN A 281 1.64 -3.71 -5.19
N TYR A 282 2.02 -2.44 -5.18
CA TYR A 282 1.10 -1.30 -5.10
C TYR A 282 0.04 -1.32 -6.20
N SER A 283 0.44 -1.59 -7.45
CA SER A 283 -0.49 -1.61 -8.59
C SER A 283 -1.56 -2.68 -8.46
N ASP A 284 -1.20 -3.85 -7.95
CA ASP A 284 -2.11 -4.98 -7.74
C ASP A 284 -3.09 -4.68 -6.59
N LEU A 285 -2.57 -4.21 -5.44
CA LEU A 285 -3.41 -3.91 -4.28
C LEU A 285 -4.29 -2.67 -4.49
N SER A 286 -3.79 -1.64 -5.17
CA SER A 286 -4.55 -0.42 -5.45
C SER A 286 -5.71 -0.65 -6.41
N HIS A 287 -5.63 -1.68 -7.27
CA HIS A 287 -6.70 -2.01 -8.20
C HIS A 287 -8.03 -2.31 -7.49
N PHE A 288 -7.98 -2.91 -6.30
CA PHE A 288 -9.15 -3.10 -5.45
C PHE A 288 -9.91 -1.79 -5.17
N PHE A 289 -9.20 -0.72 -4.83
CA PHE A 289 -9.84 0.58 -4.58
C PHE A 289 -10.26 1.25 -5.88
N ARG A 290 -9.45 1.14 -6.92
CA ARG A 290 -9.66 1.79 -8.20
C ARG A 290 -10.97 1.40 -8.87
N VAL A 291 -11.32 0.11 -8.89
CA VAL A 291 -12.56 -0.36 -9.53
C VAL A 291 -13.81 0.20 -8.87
N TRP A 292 -13.77 0.41 -7.55
CA TRP A 292 -14.87 1.05 -6.82
C TRP A 292 -14.88 2.56 -7.01
N LEU A 293 -13.72 3.23 -6.95
CA LEU A 293 -13.61 4.67 -7.22
C LEU A 293 -14.16 5.02 -8.60
N GLN A 294 -13.85 4.23 -9.61
CA GLN A 294 -14.36 4.42 -10.97
C GLN A 294 -15.90 4.44 -11.05
N TRP A 295 -16.56 3.71 -10.19
CA TRP A 295 -18.02 3.71 -10.10
C TRP A 295 -18.58 4.97 -9.44
N PHE A 296 -17.89 5.53 -8.47
CA PHE A 296 -18.32 6.70 -7.71
C PHE A 296 -18.03 8.02 -8.42
N LEU A 297 -16.93 8.11 -9.14
CA LEU A 297 -16.43 9.35 -9.77
C LEU A 297 -16.98 9.55 -11.18
N PRO A 298 -16.91 10.79 -11.72
CA PRO A 298 -17.37 11.09 -13.05
C PRO A 298 -16.73 10.22 -14.13
N LYS A 299 -17.49 9.95 -15.21
CA LYS A 299 -17.04 9.07 -16.30
C LYS A 299 -15.95 9.70 -17.17
N ASP A 300 -15.84 11.01 -17.18
CA ASP A 300 -14.84 11.80 -17.91
C ASP A 300 -13.46 11.81 -17.23
N ALA A 301 -13.36 11.28 -16.00
CA ALA A 301 -12.06 11.09 -15.35
C ALA A 301 -11.20 10.11 -16.15
N ASN A 302 -9.91 10.42 -16.28
CA ASN A 302 -8.97 9.51 -16.93
C ASN A 302 -8.66 8.31 -16.02
N TRP A 303 -9.21 7.15 -16.39
CA TRP A 303 -9.04 5.89 -15.67
C TRP A 303 -8.04 4.93 -16.33
N ASN A 304 -7.25 5.42 -17.27
CA ASN A 304 -6.23 4.59 -17.90
C ASN A 304 -5.31 3.99 -16.85
N PHE A 305 -5.23 2.66 -16.86
CA PHE A 305 -4.45 1.89 -15.91
C PHE A 305 -3.82 0.70 -16.61
N ALA A 306 -2.51 0.63 -16.52
CA ALA A 306 -1.72 -0.45 -17.10
C ALA A 306 -0.97 -1.19 -15.99
N PRO A 307 -1.62 -2.12 -15.25
CA PRO A 307 -1.00 -2.83 -14.13
C PRO A 307 0.26 -3.60 -14.55
N LEU A 308 0.32 -4.06 -15.80
CA LEU A 308 1.47 -4.75 -16.37
C LEU A 308 2.69 -3.83 -16.59
N SER A 309 2.50 -2.51 -16.55
CA SER A 309 3.59 -1.52 -16.65
C SER A 309 4.28 -1.26 -15.30
N SER A 310 3.83 -1.87 -14.22
CA SER A 310 4.48 -1.75 -12.90
C SER A 310 5.94 -2.20 -12.96
N ALA A 311 6.81 -1.44 -12.32
CA ALA A 311 8.24 -1.74 -12.20
C ALA A 311 8.55 -2.81 -11.15
N VAL A 312 7.57 -3.23 -10.34
CA VAL A 312 7.81 -4.19 -9.25
C VAL A 312 8.13 -5.58 -9.81
N ALA A 313 9.18 -6.20 -9.29
CA ALA A 313 9.62 -7.55 -9.68
C ALA A 313 9.11 -8.60 -8.68
N GLU A 314 8.67 -9.77 -9.16
CA GLU A 314 8.29 -10.90 -8.31
C GLU A 314 9.06 -12.17 -8.63
N THR A 315 9.35 -12.34 -9.90
CA THR A 315 10.04 -13.52 -10.42
C THR A 315 11.42 -13.15 -10.96
N GLU A 316 12.24 -14.14 -11.21
CA GLU A 316 13.54 -13.94 -11.87
C GLU A 316 13.39 -13.24 -13.23
N ALA A 317 12.34 -13.60 -13.99
CA ALA A 317 12.03 -12.98 -15.28
C ALA A 317 11.66 -11.49 -15.18
N ASP A 318 11.18 -11.05 -14.02
CA ASP A 318 10.78 -9.65 -13.80
C ASP A 318 11.96 -8.73 -13.45
N LYS A 319 13.14 -9.26 -13.13
CA LYS A 319 14.34 -8.47 -12.83
C LYS A 319 14.71 -7.58 -14.01
N ASP A 320 14.71 -8.11 -15.20
CA ASP A 320 15.01 -7.36 -16.44
C ASP A 320 13.92 -6.35 -16.77
N LYS A 321 12.66 -6.66 -16.47
CA LYS A 321 11.56 -5.71 -16.60
C LYS A 321 11.73 -4.56 -15.63
N TYR A 322 12.01 -4.83 -14.35
CA TYR A 322 12.28 -3.81 -13.32
C TYR A 322 13.39 -2.87 -13.78
N ARG A 323 14.54 -3.42 -14.19
CA ARG A 323 15.67 -2.65 -14.71
C ARG A 323 15.28 -1.76 -15.90
N ARG A 324 14.62 -2.32 -16.91
CA ARG A 324 14.23 -1.58 -18.12
C ARG A 324 13.25 -0.43 -17.82
N VAL A 325 12.26 -0.67 -16.97
CA VAL A 325 11.29 0.36 -16.60
C VAL A 325 11.98 1.48 -15.83
N LEU A 326 12.82 1.15 -14.84
CA LEU A 326 13.56 2.15 -14.09
C LEU A 326 14.56 2.91 -14.98
N ALA A 327 15.29 2.23 -15.87
CA ALA A 327 16.20 2.89 -16.79
C ALA A 327 15.47 3.89 -17.69
N GLY A 328 14.28 3.56 -18.18
CA GLY A 328 13.44 4.48 -18.93
C GLY A 328 13.02 5.70 -18.12
N ILE A 329 12.56 5.50 -16.88
CA ILE A 329 12.19 6.58 -15.96
C ILE A 329 13.41 7.46 -15.63
N TRP A 330 14.55 6.86 -15.29
CA TRP A 330 15.76 7.61 -14.95
C TRP A 330 16.31 8.36 -16.17
N SER A 331 16.22 7.80 -17.37
CA SER A 331 16.63 8.50 -18.60
C SER A 331 15.78 9.75 -18.83
N GLU A 332 14.48 9.67 -18.57
CA GLU A 332 13.58 10.81 -18.67
C GLU A 332 13.86 11.85 -17.57
N CYS A 333 14.13 11.41 -16.34
CA CYS A 333 14.61 12.31 -15.28
C CYS A 333 15.91 13.02 -15.68
N ASN A 334 16.84 12.30 -16.30
CA ASN A 334 18.10 12.87 -16.79
C ASN A 334 17.86 13.93 -17.88
N ARG A 335 16.92 13.69 -18.80
CA ARG A 335 16.55 14.64 -19.87
C ARG A 335 16.03 15.96 -19.30
N VAL A 336 15.13 15.91 -18.32
CA VAL A 336 14.48 17.12 -17.78
C VAL A 336 15.35 17.89 -16.80
N LEU A 337 16.34 17.26 -16.17
CA LEU A 337 17.20 17.90 -15.17
C LEU A 337 18.13 18.93 -15.78
N ARG A 338 18.21 20.12 -15.19
CA ARG A 338 19.11 21.21 -15.55
C ARG A 338 20.57 20.80 -15.39
N ARG A 339 21.42 21.38 -16.19
CA ARG A 339 22.90 21.26 -16.10
C ARG A 339 23.47 22.57 -15.60
N PRO A 340 24.50 22.54 -14.73
CA PRO A 340 25.08 21.38 -14.05
C PRO A 340 24.44 21.05 -12.69
N HIS A 341 23.46 21.83 -12.24
CA HIS A 341 22.99 21.83 -10.84
C HIS A 341 21.81 20.89 -10.56
N GLY A 342 21.19 20.33 -11.60
CA GLY A 342 20.04 19.43 -11.44
C GLY A 342 20.37 18.17 -10.65
N ARG A 343 19.46 17.73 -9.78
CA ARG A 343 19.66 16.56 -8.90
C ARG A 343 18.46 15.62 -8.95
N LEU A 344 18.76 14.34 -9.05
CA LEU A 344 17.83 13.26 -8.77
C LEU A 344 18.03 12.81 -7.32
N ILE A 345 16.97 12.84 -6.54
CA ILE A 345 16.98 12.50 -5.11
C ILE A 345 15.90 11.45 -4.89
N PHE A 346 16.26 10.30 -4.34
CA PHE A 346 15.29 9.27 -4.01
C PHE A 346 15.73 8.41 -2.83
N THR A 347 14.76 7.75 -2.19
CA THR A 347 15.00 6.79 -1.12
C THR A 347 15.14 5.39 -1.70
N PHE A 348 15.98 4.58 -1.08
CA PHE A 348 16.11 3.16 -1.42
C PHE A 348 16.72 2.35 -0.30
N HIS A 349 16.18 1.16 -0.07
CA HIS A 349 16.82 0.11 0.70
C HIS A 349 16.42 -1.28 0.18
N HIS A 350 17.28 -2.26 0.33
CA HIS A 350 16.93 -3.66 0.08
C HIS A 350 18.02 -4.61 0.61
N TRP A 351 17.62 -5.77 1.15
CA TRP A 351 18.57 -6.78 1.66
C TRP A 351 19.26 -7.58 0.57
N ARG A 352 18.66 -7.71 -0.62
CA ARG A 352 19.14 -8.59 -1.68
C ARG A 352 20.09 -7.86 -2.62
N ALA A 353 21.18 -8.54 -2.98
CA ALA A 353 22.12 -8.05 -3.99
C ALA A 353 21.43 -7.75 -5.32
N ASP A 354 20.50 -8.61 -5.77
CA ASP A 354 19.75 -8.42 -7.00
C ASP A 354 19.09 -7.03 -7.13
N ALA A 355 18.49 -6.53 -6.05
CA ALA A 355 17.84 -5.24 -6.06
C ALA A 355 18.83 -4.10 -6.34
N TRP A 356 20.00 -4.14 -5.67
CA TRP A 356 21.07 -3.17 -5.86
C TRP A 356 21.73 -3.30 -7.23
N ILE A 357 21.90 -4.51 -7.74
CA ILE A 357 22.40 -4.76 -9.09
C ILE A 357 21.50 -4.10 -10.13
N GLN A 358 20.20 -4.38 -10.09
CA GLN A 358 19.25 -3.84 -11.06
C GLN A 358 19.14 -2.31 -10.96
N LEU A 359 19.17 -1.74 -9.74
CA LEU A 359 19.20 -0.30 -9.54
C LEU A 359 20.48 0.32 -10.12
N THR A 360 21.66 -0.28 -9.84
CA THR A 360 22.96 0.19 -10.33
C THR A 360 22.97 0.21 -11.86
N LEU A 361 22.54 -0.88 -12.49
CA LEU A 361 22.52 -0.99 -13.95
C LEU A 361 21.53 0.01 -14.58
N ALA A 362 20.37 0.21 -13.97
CA ALA A 362 19.40 1.20 -14.46
C ALA A 362 19.93 2.63 -14.38
N LEU A 363 20.58 3.02 -13.27
CA LEU A 363 21.19 4.33 -13.10
C LEU A 363 22.38 4.56 -14.03
N LYS A 364 23.21 3.54 -14.23
CA LYS A 364 24.35 3.58 -15.16
C LYS A 364 23.88 3.77 -16.60
N ALA A 365 22.85 3.02 -17.01
CA ALA A 365 22.23 3.16 -18.33
C ALA A 365 21.63 4.55 -18.56
N ALA A 366 21.06 5.16 -17.51
CA ALA A 366 20.49 6.51 -17.54
C ALA A 366 21.56 7.61 -17.34
N ALA A 367 22.84 7.28 -17.33
CA ALA A 367 23.98 8.20 -17.20
C ALA A 367 23.91 9.09 -15.95
N PHE A 368 23.64 8.51 -14.80
CA PHE A 368 23.76 9.16 -13.49
C PHE A 368 25.03 8.77 -12.76
N ARG A 369 25.50 9.65 -11.87
CA ARG A 369 26.51 9.37 -10.85
C ARG A 369 26.00 9.76 -9.47
N LEU A 370 26.47 9.09 -8.43
CA LEU A 370 26.14 9.42 -7.05
C LEU A 370 26.98 10.61 -6.58
N VAL A 371 26.36 11.61 -5.98
CA VAL A 371 27.03 12.80 -5.42
C VAL A 371 27.11 12.70 -3.91
N ASN A 372 26.03 12.26 -3.27
CA ASN A 372 25.95 12.13 -1.82
C ASN A 372 24.90 11.10 -1.40
N SER A 373 24.98 10.68 -0.16
CA SER A 373 23.95 9.83 0.45
C SER A 373 23.79 10.18 1.92
N TYR A 374 22.57 10.00 2.42
CA TYR A 374 22.23 10.10 3.84
C TYR A 374 21.50 8.84 4.26
N THR A 375 21.76 8.37 5.47
CA THR A 375 20.98 7.27 6.06
C THR A 375 20.02 7.84 7.08
N VAL A 376 18.75 7.52 6.93
CA VAL A 376 17.66 8.03 7.77
C VAL A 376 16.83 6.88 8.32
N HIS A 377 16.09 7.12 9.42
CA HIS A 377 15.09 6.17 9.87
C HIS A 377 13.93 6.11 8.86
N SER A 378 13.65 4.92 8.31
CA SER A 378 12.63 4.72 7.29
C SER A 378 11.22 4.70 7.86
N GLU A 379 11.05 4.12 9.04
CA GLU A 379 9.72 3.92 9.59
C GLU A 379 9.61 4.23 11.08
N ASN A 380 8.37 4.43 11.52
CA ASN A 380 8.07 4.59 12.93
C ASN A 380 8.43 3.30 13.69
N PRO A 381 9.29 3.34 14.72
CA PRO A 381 9.68 2.17 15.50
C PRO A 381 8.52 1.41 16.15
N ILE A 382 7.32 2.02 16.22
CA ILE A 382 6.09 1.42 16.75
C ILE A 382 5.30 0.67 15.67
N SER A 383 5.74 0.73 14.41
CA SER A 383 5.06 0.03 13.31
C SER A 383 5.03 -1.48 13.56
N VAL A 384 3.82 -2.05 13.47
CA VAL A 384 3.60 -3.50 13.64
C VAL A 384 4.31 -4.31 12.54
N HIS A 385 4.65 -3.67 11.43
CA HIS A 385 5.31 -4.27 10.28
C HIS A 385 6.80 -4.49 10.50
N ILE A 386 7.40 -3.80 11.47
CA ILE A 386 8.85 -3.90 11.77
C ILE A 386 9.11 -4.80 12.97
N ASN A 387 8.17 -4.88 13.92
CA ASN A 387 8.34 -5.71 15.12
C ASN A 387 8.32 -7.20 14.75
N ASN A 388 9.44 -7.89 15.01
CA ASN A 388 9.68 -9.32 14.78
C ASN A 388 9.94 -9.75 13.31
N LEU A 389 10.15 -8.82 12.39
CA LEU A 389 10.64 -9.13 11.05
C LEU A 389 12.09 -8.63 10.90
N LYS A 390 12.91 -9.34 10.10
CA LYS A 390 14.22 -8.85 9.61
C LYS A 390 13.97 -7.69 8.61
N ALA A 391 13.39 -6.58 9.08
CA ALA A 391 13.14 -5.41 8.26
C ALA A 391 14.27 -4.41 8.44
N LEU A 392 14.70 -3.78 7.36
CA LEU A 392 15.59 -2.62 7.44
C LEU A 392 14.84 -1.49 8.14
N LYS A 393 15.50 -0.88 9.14
CA LYS A 393 14.94 0.25 9.91
C LYS A 393 15.38 1.59 9.34
N HIS A 394 16.23 1.58 8.35
CA HIS A 394 16.84 2.75 7.75
C HIS A 394 16.72 2.70 6.23
N ASP A 395 16.61 3.87 5.63
CA ASP A 395 16.68 4.10 4.19
C ASP A 395 17.93 4.89 3.83
N SER A 396 18.44 4.65 2.64
CA SER A 396 19.40 5.52 2.02
C SER A 396 18.68 6.60 1.20
N ILE A 397 18.86 7.87 1.52
CA ILE A 397 18.55 8.97 0.61
C ILE A 397 19.74 9.12 -0.32
N LEU A 398 19.53 8.86 -1.60
CA LEU A 398 20.54 8.89 -2.65
C LEU A 398 20.40 10.19 -3.45
N ILE A 399 21.49 10.93 -3.60
CA ILE A 399 21.54 12.18 -4.36
C ILE A 399 22.47 11.99 -5.55
N LEU A 400 21.89 12.08 -6.74
CA LEU A 400 22.60 11.84 -7.99
C LEU A 400 22.56 13.07 -8.89
N GLU A 401 23.58 13.17 -9.74
CA GLU A 401 23.62 14.15 -10.82
C GLU A 401 23.78 13.44 -12.17
N PRO A 402 23.33 14.06 -13.25
CA PRO A 402 23.61 13.58 -14.57
C PRO A 402 25.12 13.60 -14.86
N ARG A 403 25.67 12.55 -15.47
CA ARG A 403 27.08 12.52 -15.88
C ARG A 403 27.41 13.69 -16.82
N GLY A 404 28.61 14.22 -16.69
CA GLY A 404 29.06 15.43 -17.43
C GLY A 404 28.70 16.75 -16.75
N SER A 405 28.08 16.74 -15.59
CA SER A 405 27.78 17.96 -14.82
C SER A 405 29.01 18.52 -14.07
N HIS A 406 30.04 17.74 -13.85
CA HIS A 406 31.38 18.07 -13.31
C HIS A 406 31.45 18.95 -12.06
N LEU A 407 30.48 18.88 -11.15
CA LEU A 407 30.53 19.71 -9.93
C LEU A 407 31.06 18.98 -8.69
N SER A 408 31.13 17.66 -8.70
CA SER A 408 31.56 16.88 -7.55
C SER A 408 32.77 16.01 -7.89
N GLU A 409 33.88 16.20 -7.18
CA GLU A 409 35.06 15.32 -7.20
C GLU A 409 34.96 14.19 -6.16
N LYS A 410 33.85 14.07 -5.46
CA LYS A 410 33.67 13.05 -4.42
C LYS A 410 33.80 11.66 -5.02
N LYS A 411 34.83 10.94 -4.60
CA LYS A 411 35.01 9.52 -4.90
C LYS A 411 34.48 8.69 -3.75
N PHE A 412 33.76 7.66 -4.09
CA PHE A 412 33.31 6.67 -3.10
C PHE A 412 34.38 5.59 -2.97
N SER A 413 34.66 5.20 -1.72
CA SER A 413 35.61 4.12 -1.47
C SER A 413 34.93 2.77 -1.72
N PRO A 414 35.64 1.80 -2.33
CA PRO A 414 35.12 0.47 -2.51
C PRO A 414 34.82 -0.18 -1.16
N VAL A 415 33.65 -0.79 -1.05
CA VAL A 415 33.22 -1.56 0.13
C VAL A 415 33.34 -3.04 -0.21
N HIS A 416 34.19 -3.78 0.48
CA HIS A 416 34.47 -5.19 0.18
C HIS A 416 33.49 -6.15 0.85
N LEU A 417 33.01 -5.83 2.04
CA LEU A 417 32.01 -6.64 2.78
C LEU A 417 31.06 -5.74 3.53
N ILE A 418 29.76 -5.98 3.37
CA ILE A 418 28.69 -5.21 4.02
C ILE A 418 28.10 -6.06 5.13
N ASN A 419 28.15 -5.53 6.36
CA ASN A 419 27.58 -6.19 7.53
C ASN A 419 26.07 -5.90 7.60
N ASP A 420 25.24 -6.95 7.69
CA ASP A 420 23.78 -6.86 7.74
C ASP A 420 23.21 -6.78 9.17
N GLN A 421 24.07 -6.73 10.19
CA GLN A 421 23.63 -6.69 11.60
C GLN A 421 23.17 -5.31 12.03
N ASP A 422 23.73 -4.26 11.45
CA ASP A 422 23.36 -2.86 11.69
C ASP A 422 22.76 -2.24 10.44
N SER A 423 21.46 -2.05 10.47
CA SER A 423 20.70 -1.47 9.35
C SER A 423 21.18 -0.07 8.92
N PHE A 424 21.73 0.75 9.84
CA PHE A 424 22.27 2.06 9.50
C PHE A 424 23.56 1.94 8.67
N ASN A 425 24.51 1.16 9.17
CA ASN A 425 25.78 0.92 8.47
C ASN A 425 25.54 0.18 7.16
N PHE A 426 24.62 -0.79 7.14
CA PHE A 426 24.23 -1.49 5.93
C PHE A 426 23.78 -0.52 4.82
N CYS A 427 22.85 0.38 5.11
CA CYS A 427 22.36 1.37 4.14
C CYS A 427 23.46 2.32 3.67
N ARG A 428 24.31 2.79 4.58
CA ARG A 428 25.47 3.65 4.26
C ARG A 428 26.45 2.95 3.32
N ASP A 429 26.79 1.70 3.64
CA ASP A 429 27.81 0.95 2.90
C ASP A 429 27.28 0.51 1.52
N CYS A 430 26.00 0.15 1.41
CA CYS A 430 25.34 -0.07 0.12
C CYS A 430 25.36 1.20 -0.76
N ALA A 431 25.08 2.37 -0.20
CA ALA A 431 25.17 3.62 -0.95
C ALA A 431 26.61 3.92 -1.40
N GLY A 432 27.63 3.62 -0.56
CA GLY A 432 29.03 3.74 -0.93
C GLY A 432 29.41 2.84 -2.10
N LEU A 433 29.00 1.57 -2.04
CA LEU A 433 29.27 0.60 -3.13
C LEU A 433 28.53 0.97 -4.42
N LEU A 434 27.31 1.49 -4.32
CA LEU A 434 26.58 2.02 -5.47
C LEU A 434 27.38 3.12 -6.16
N GLY A 435 27.90 4.09 -5.40
CA GLY A 435 28.70 5.18 -5.93
C GLY A 435 29.97 4.68 -6.65
N ASP A 436 30.70 3.74 -6.03
CA ASP A 436 31.89 3.12 -6.63
C ASP A 436 31.56 2.38 -7.94
N CYS A 437 30.46 1.61 -7.96
CA CYS A 437 30.00 0.91 -9.17
C CYS A 437 29.58 1.88 -10.28
N LEU A 438 28.91 2.97 -9.94
CA LEU A 438 28.48 3.98 -10.91
C LEU A 438 29.67 4.72 -11.54
N ASP A 439 30.71 5.03 -10.76
CA ASP A 439 31.91 5.76 -11.24
C ASP A 439 32.92 4.86 -11.97
N SER A 440 32.73 3.53 -11.87
CA SER A 440 33.66 2.55 -12.50
C SER A 440 33.24 2.22 -13.94
N GLU A 441 34.22 1.72 -14.72
CA GLU A 441 34.02 1.17 -16.06
C GLU A 441 33.65 -0.34 -16.05
N ARG A 442 33.26 -0.87 -14.89
CA ARG A 442 32.89 -2.28 -14.74
C ARG A 442 31.74 -2.65 -15.68
N SER A 443 31.84 -3.84 -16.26
CA SER A 443 30.78 -4.49 -17.02
C SER A 443 29.60 -4.88 -16.13
N GLU A 444 28.47 -5.23 -16.70
CA GLU A 444 27.30 -5.71 -15.95
C GLU A 444 27.63 -6.95 -15.09
N SER A 445 28.40 -7.90 -15.61
CA SER A 445 28.82 -9.09 -14.88
C SER A 445 29.76 -8.77 -13.70
N GLU A 446 30.66 -7.84 -13.87
CA GLU A 446 31.57 -7.39 -12.80
C GLU A 446 30.81 -6.62 -11.70
N ILE A 447 29.83 -5.79 -12.07
CA ILE A 447 28.93 -5.12 -11.11
C ILE A 447 28.16 -6.16 -10.32
N ALA A 448 27.57 -7.16 -11.00
CA ALA A 448 26.84 -8.23 -10.33
C ALA A 448 27.74 -9.03 -9.37
N ALA A 449 28.93 -9.42 -9.81
CA ALA A 449 29.90 -10.11 -8.97
C ALA A 449 30.33 -9.27 -7.75
N THR A 450 30.53 -7.97 -7.93
CA THR A 450 30.88 -7.03 -6.85
C THR A 450 29.78 -7.00 -5.78
N TRP A 451 28.52 -6.84 -6.18
CA TRP A 451 27.39 -6.83 -5.24
C TRP A 451 27.18 -8.17 -4.52
N HIS A 452 27.28 -9.30 -5.23
CA HIS A 452 27.17 -10.62 -4.61
C HIS A 452 28.29 -10.87 -3.61
N THR A 453 29.53 -10.49 -3.92
CA THR A 453 30.67 -10.62 -3.01
C THR A 453 30.46 -9.74 -1.77
N ALA A 454 30.07 -8.48 -1.95
CA ALA A 454 29.91 -7.53 -0.85
C ALA A 454 28.80 -7.92 0.14
N LEU A 455 27.70 -8.52 -0.35
CA LEU A 455 26.57 -8.96 0.47
C LEU A 455 26.66 -10.43 0.90
N GLY A 456 27.76 -11.13 0.61
CA GLY A 456 28.01 -12.50 1.06
C GLY A 456 27.05 -13.56 0.50
N LYS A 457 26.59 -13.39 -0.72
CA LYS A 457 25.62 -14.30 -1.38
C LYS A 457 26.10 -14.77 -2.73
#